data_a04f573a58baee3407681614637feec2
#
_entry.id   a04f573a58baee3407681614637feec2
#
_cell.length_a   1.000
_cell.length_b   1.000
_cell.length_c   1.000
_cell.angle_alpha   90.00
_cell.angle_beta   90.00
_cell.angle_gamma   90.00
#
_symmetry.space_group_name_H-M   'P 1'
#
loop_
_entity.id
_entity.type
_entity.pdbx_description
1 polymer ?
#
loop_
_entity_poly.entity_id
_entity_poly.type
_entity_poly.pdbx_seq_one_letter_code
_entity_poly.pdbx_strand_id
1 'polypeptide(L)'
;MSATHIQVSGVNKVFKTDSREVVALKDINLDIPQGQFVCLLGPSGCGKSTLLNAIAGFSLPSSGTITADGKLVTGPGPERGMVFQEYALFPWMTVEKNIAFGLEIKGMDQAAIGAKVDELLAMLSLSDFRHRFPKDLSGGMRQRVAIARVLALDSPIMLMDEPFGALDALTRRNLQDELLRIWAELKKTIIFVTHSIEEAIYLADRIVVMTYRPGTVKRDMMVDLPRLRDPAAAEFNALKRELGQLVMEEQQRHHNDEMRMAAVD
;
A
#
# COMPACT_ATOMS: atom_id res chain seq x y z
N MET A 1 -3.48 -0.23 -25.29
CA MET A 1 -3.68 0.43 -23.98
C MET A 1 -4.05 -0.67 -22.99
N SER A 2 -3.36 -0.76 -21.85
CA SER A 2 -3.73 -1.71 -20.77
C SER A 2 -5.11 -1.32 -20.23
N ALA A 3 -5.99 -2.32 -19.96
CA ALA A 3 -7.30 -2.05 -19.37
C ALA A 3 -7.14 -1.40 -17.98
N THR A 4 -8.00 -0.42 -17.67
CA THR A 4 -8.03 0.20 -16.33
C THR A 4 -8.51 -0.84 -15.33
N HIS A 5 -7.68 -1.09 -14.30
CA HIS A 5 -7.99 -2.07 -13.25
C HIS A 5 -8.66 -1.40 -12.05
N ILE A 6 -8.22 -0.18 -11.69
CA ILE A 6 -8.85 0.64 -10.65
C ILE A 6 -9.09 2.02 -11.22
N GLN A 7 -10.32 2.52 -11.09
CA GLN A 7 -10.67 3.89 -11.45
C GLN A 7 -11.21 4.62 -10.22
N VAL A 8 -10.63 5.78 -9.95
CA VAL A 8 -11.05 6.72 -8.91
C VAL A 8 -11.54 7.99 -9.61
N SER A 9 -12.80 8.33 -9.46
CA SER A 9 -13.44 9.41 -10.21
C SER A 9 -14.11 10.42 -9.28
N GLY A 10 -13.56 11.64 -9.20
CA GLY A 10 -14.07 12.77 -8.44
C GLY A 10 -14.25 12.48 -6.95
N VAL A 11 -13.36 11.64 -6.38
CA VAL A 11 -13.50 11.15 -5.01
C VAL A 11 -13.22 12.24 -3.99
N ASN A 12 -14.20 12.46 -3.11
CA ASN A 12 -14.07 13.31 -1.93
C ASN A 12 -14.29 12.46 -0.67
N LYS A 13 -13.55 12.76 0.39
CA LYS A 13 -13.75 12.17 1.71
C LYS A 13 -13.76 13.23 2.79
N VAL A 14 -14.86 13.27 3.52
CA VAL A 14 -15.08 14.19 4.63
C VAL A 14 -15.35 13.35 5.88
N PHE A 15 -14.60 13.62 6.94
CA PHE A 15 -14.87 13.08 8.27
C PHE A 15 -15.60 14.13 9.09
N LYS A 16 -16.75 13.74 9.66
CA LYS A 16 -17.55 14.60 10.54
C LYS A 16 -17.43 14.09 11.97
N THR A 17 -17.06 14.97 12.87
CA THR A 17 -17.15 14.77 14.31
C THR A 17 -18.14 15.78 14.85
N ASP A 18 -18.60 15.61 16.10
CA ASP A 18 -19.60 16.51 16.71
C ASP A 18 -19.19 18.00 16.72
N SER A 19 -17.89 18.27 16.63
CA SER A 19 -17.33 19.63 16.74
C SER A 19 -16.59 20.10 15.46
N ARG A 20 -16.25 19.21 14.53
CA ARG A 20 -15.42 19.58 13.37
C ARG A 20 -15.76 18.73 12.13
N GLU A 21 -15.65 19.38 10.97
CA GLU A 21 -15.68 18.74 9.66
C GLU A 21 -14.26 18.81 9.05
N VAL A 22 -13.68 17.64 8.67
CA VAL A 22 -12.34 17.57 8.11
C VAL A 22 -12.43 16.98 6.70
N VAL A 23 -12.09 17.79 5.70
CA VAL A 23 -11.96 17.35 4.31
C VAL A 23 -10.61 16.65 4.18
N ALA A 24 -10.63 15.31 4.17
CA ALA A 24 -9.42 14.50 4.06
C ALA A 24 -8.96 14.35 2.61
N LEU A 25 -9.89 14.15 1.68
CA LEU A 25 -9.62 14.04 0.23
C LEU A 25 -10.55 14.97 -0.53
N LYS A 26 -10.04 15.60 -1.58
CA LYS A 26 -10.81 16.48 -2.44
C LYS A 26 -10.49 16.20 -3.91
N ASP A 27 -11.52 15.87 -4.67
CA ASP A 27 -11.50 15.68 -6.13
C ASP A 27 -10.34 14.79 -6.61
N ILE A 28 -10.21 13.59 -6.05
CA ILE A 28 -9.20 12.63 -6.47
C ILE A 28 -9.67 11.93 -7.75
N ASN A 29 -8.83 11.99 -8.77
CA ASN A 29 -9.02 11.33 -10.05
C ASN A 29 -7.77 10.53 -10.39
N LEU A 30 -7.89 9.18 -10.52
CA LEU A 30 -6.79 8.28 -10.84
C LEU A 30 -7.31 7.07 -11.63
N ASP A 31 -6.64 6.76 -12.74
CA ASP A 31 -6.82 5.52 -13.48
C ASP A 31 -5.56 4.66 -13.34
N ILE A 32 -5.69 3.48 -12.75
CA ILE A 32 -4.58 2.57 -12.50
C ILE A 32 -4.73 1.35 -13.40
N PRO A 33 -3.83 1.17 -14.38
CA PRO A 33 -3.81 -0.01 -15.24
C PRO A 33 -3.52 -1.31 -14.49
N GLN A 34 -3.98 -2.41 -15.06
CA GLN A 34 -3.66 -3.75 -14.54
C GLN A 34 -2.14 -4.00 -14.55
N GLY A 35 -1.64 -4.59 -13.47
CA GLY A 35 -0.23 -4.98 -13.29
C GLY A 35 0.71 -3.81 -12.96
N GLN A 36 0.22 -2.57 -12.84
CA GLN A 36 1.04 -1.41 -12.50
C GLN A 36 1.38 -1.38 -11.01
N PHE A 37 2.62 -1.01 -10.69
CA PHE A 37 3.05 -0.70 -9.33
C PHE A 37 2.97 0.81 -9.10
N VAL A 38 1.98 1.29 -8.35
CA VAL A 38 1.77 2.72 -8.06
C VAL A 38 2.12 3.03 -6.62
N CYS A 39 2.95 4.05 -6.39
CA CYS A 39 3.19 4.59 -5.05
C CYS A 39 2.41 5.88 -4.83
N LEU A 40 1.68 5.94 -3.71
CA LEU A 40 1.13 7.17 -3.16
C LEU A 40 2.15 7.77 -2.19
N LEU A 41 2.70 8.93 -2.54
CA LEU A 41 3.76 9.62 -1.80
C LEU A 41 3.25 10.95 -1.22
N GLY A 42 3.68 11.29 -0.03
CA GLY A 42 3.36 12.59 0.59
C GLY A 42 3.58 12.59 2.10
N PRO A 43 3.48 13.75 2.77
CA PRO A 43 3.68 13.86 4.21
C PRO A 43 2.62 13.08 5.00
N SER A 44 2.89 12.86 6.28
CA SER A 44 1.91 12.27 7.19
C SER A 44 0.64 13.12 7.25
N GLY A 45 -0.53 12.47 7.29
CA GLY A 45 -1.82 13.16 7.37
C GLY A 45 -2.34 13.78 6.05
N CYS A 46 -1.67 13.57 4.91
CA CYS A 46 -2.14 14.08 3.60
C CYS A 46 -3.25 13.24 2.95
N GLY A 47 -3.71 12.16 3.58
CA GLY A 47 -4.85 11.37 3.09
C GLY A 47 -4.48 10.09 2.31
N LYS A 48 -3.21 9.68 2.23
CA LYS A 48 -2.78 8.44 1.51
C LYS A 48 -3.51 7.19 1.99
N SER A 49 -3.45 6.93 3.30
CA SER A 49 -4.16 5.78 3.90
C SER A 49 -5.68 5.93 3.80
N THR A 50 -6.21 7.16 3.81
CA THR A 50 -7.64 7.42 3.58
C THR A 50 -8.04 7.00 2.16
N LEU A 51 -7.25 7.36 1.14
CA LEU A 51 -7.49 6.95 -0.24
C LEU A 51 -7.34 5.43 -0.38
N LEU A 52 -6.29 4.84 0.21
CA LEU A 52 -6.08 3.41 0.18
C LEU A 52 -7.25 2.64 0.81
N ASN A 53 -7.74 3.10 1.97
CA ASN A 53 -8.91 2.53 2.65
C ASN A 53 -10.21 2.72 1.86
N ALA A 54 -10.35 3.80 1.10
CA ALA A 54 -11.48 3.99 0.20
C ALA A 54 -11.45 3.00 -0.97
N ILE A 55 -10.27 2.76 -1.55
CA ILE A 55 -10.08 1.75 -2.61
C ILE A 55 -10.30 0.34 -2.05
N ALA A 56 -9.85 0.05 -0.83
CA ALA A 56 -10.11 -1.23 -0.16
C ALA A 56 -11.60 -1.47 0.16
N GLY A 57 -12.39 -0.40 0.25
CA GLY A 57 -13.79 -0.45 0.62
C GLY A 57 -14.05 -0.41 2.13
N PHE A 58 -13.00 -0.19 2.96
CA PHE A 58 -13.16 -0.06 4.42
C PHE A 58 -13.77 1.28 4.84
N SER A 59 -13.59 2.33 4.04
CA SER A 59 -14.11 3.66 4.32
C SER A 59 -14.55 4.33 3.02
N LEU A 60 -15.79 4.11 2.61
CA LEU A 60 -16.32 4.59 1.34
C LEU A 60 -16.18 6.11 1.17
N PRO A 61 -16.06 6.63 -0.07
CA PRO A 61 -16.04 8.06 -0.36
C PRO A 61 -17.30 8.76 0.16
N SER A 62 -17.18 10.04 0.48
CA SER A 62 -18.35 10.89 0.77
C SER A 62 -19.08 11.32 -0.51
N SER A 63 -18.34 11.43 -1.63
CA SER A 63 -18.86 11.61 -3.00
C SER A 63 -17.82 11.15 -4.01
N GLY A 64 -18.23 11.01 -5.28
CA GLY A 64 -17.42 10.38 -6.32
C GLY A 64 -17.54 8.85 -6.27
N THR A 65 -16.81 8.16 -7.14
CA THR A 65 -16.89 6.71 -7.28
C THR A 65 -15.51 6.07 -7.38
N ILE A 66 -15.41 4.83 -6.89
CA ILE A 66 -14.25 3.96 -7.09
C ILE A 66 -14.75 2.67 -7.72
N THR A 67 -14.12 2.24 -8.81
CA THR A 67 -14.37 0.94 -9.41
C THR A 67 -13.12 0.08 -9.44
N ALA A 68 -13.29 -1.22 -9.29
CA ALA A 68 -12.24 -2.23 -9.48
C ALA A 68 -12.75 -3.25 -10.50
N ASP A 69 -12.00 -3.51 -11.57
CA ASP A 69 -12.43 -4.32 -12.72
C ASP A 69 -13.82 -3.92 -13.26
N GLY A 70 -14.07 -2.61 -13.36
CA GLY A 70 -15.33 -2.05 -13.80
C GLY A 70 -16.50 -2.19 -12.82
N LYS A 71 -16.30 -2.81 -11.65
CA LYS A 71 -17.34 -2.98 -10.61
C LYS A 71 -17.20 -1.91 -9.55
N LEU A 72 -18.31 -1.29 -9.15
CA LEU A 72 -18.33 -0.28 -8.08
C LEU A 72 -17.88 -0.90 -6.76
N VAL A 73 -16.98 -0.21 -6.08
CA VAL A 73 -16.53 -0.57 -4.72
C VAL A 73 -17.58 -0.09 -3.72
N THR A 74 -18.31 -1.04 -3.14
CA THR A 74 -19.35 -0.79 -2.12
C THR A 74 -19.00 -1.34 -0.74
N GLY A 75 -17.85 -2.00 -0.60
CA GLY A 75 -17.34 -2.58 0.64
C GLY A 75 -16.04 -3.34 0.41
N PRO A 76 -15.47 -3.96 1.45
CA PRO A 76 -14.30 -4.83 1.31
C PRO A 76 -14.59 -6.03 0.43
N GLY A 77 -13.58 -6.50 -0.29
CA GLY A 77 -13.71 -7.67 -1.19
C GLY A 77 -12.39 -8.44 -1.34
N PRO A 78 -12.47 -9.76 -1.59
CA PRO A 78 -11.30 -10.62 -1.69
C PRO A 78 -10.39 -10.29 -2.89
N GLU A 79 -10.88 -9.54 -3.87
CA GLU A 79 -10.10 -9.09 -5.03
C GLU A 79 -9.14 -7.93 -4.69
N ARG A 80 -9.27 -7.34 -3.52
CA ARG A 80 -8.44 -6.24 -3.01
C ARG A 80 -7.81 -6.63 -1.66
N GLY A 81 -6.68 -7.32 -1.73
CA GLY A 81 -5.94 -7.74 -0.55
C GLY A 81 -5.23 -6.56 0.12
N MET A 82 -5.32 -6.44 1.43
CA MET A 82 -4.71 -5.35 2.20
C MET A 82 -3.58 -5.85 3.10
N VAL A 83 -2.41 -5.22 2.98
CA VAL A 83 -1.28 -5.36 3.91
C VAL A 83 -1.22 -4.10 4.75
N PHE A 84 -1.43 -4.24 6.05
CA PHE A 84 -1.48 -3.13 7.01
C PHE A 84 -0.10 -2.81 7.58
N GLN A 85 0.08 -1.59 8.05
CA GLN A 85 1.31 -1.10 8.69
C GLN A 85 1.71 -1.93 9.91
N GLU A 86 0.74 -2.34 10.74
CA GLU A 86 0.96 -3.16 11.95
C GLU A 86 0.76 -4.66 11.70
N TYR A 87 0.97 -5.13 10.44
CA TYR A 87 0.87 -6.53 10.01
C TYR A 87 -0.53 -7.15 10.14
N ALA A 88 -1.34 -6.79 11.11
CA ALA A 88 -2.68 -7.30 11.43
C ALA A 88 -2.76 -8.84 11.46
N LEU A 89 -1.71 -9.50 11.96
CA LEU A 89 -1.70 -10.95 12.15
C LEU A 89 -2.55 -11.36 13.33
N PHE A 90 -3.19 -12.53 13.23
CA PHE A 90 -3.91 -13.14 14.34
C PHE A 90 -2.90 -13.69 15.35
N PRO A 91 -2.75 -13.09 16.55
CA PRO A 91 -1.66 -13.44 17.48
C PRO A 91 -1.83 -14.85 18.10
N TRP A 92 -3.04 -15.40 18.08
CA TRP A 92 -3.37 -16.75 18.56
C TRP A 92 -3.25 -17.83 17.47
N MET A 93 -2.89 -17.47 16.24
CA MET A 93 -2.70 -18.42 15.13
C MET A 93 -1.22 -18.55 14.80
N THR A 94 -0.80 -19.76 14.39
CA THR A 94 0.53 -20.00 13.84
C THR A 94 0.70 -19.31 12.48
N VAL A 95 1.92 -19.27 11.94
CA VAL A 95 2.23 -18.75 10.60
C VAL A 95 1.35 -19.41 9.54
N GLU A 96 1.34 -20.76 9.49
CA GLU A 96 0.53 -21.50 8.51
C GLU A 96 -0.97 -21.18 8.63
N LYS A 97 -1.51 -21.09 9.86
CA LYS A 97 -2.92 -20.76 10.09
C LYS A 97 -3.27 -19.33 9.71
N ASN A 98 -2.34 -18.37 9.92
CA ASN A 98 -2.51 -17.01 9.42
C ASN A 98 -2.61 -16.98 7.90
N ILE A 99 -1.77 -17.76 7.19
CA ILE A 99 -1.79 -17.83 5.73
C ILE A 99 -3.04 -18.56 5.22
N ALA A 100 -3.41 -19.67 5.86
CA ALA A 100 -4.55 -20.51 5.48
C ALA A 100 -5.91 -19.85 5.71
N PHE A 101 -6.01 -18.93 6.66
CA PHE A 101 -7.28 -18.39 7.18
C PHE A 101 -8.26 -17.95 6.09
N GLY A 102 -7.82 -17.18 5.11
CA GLY A 102 -8.67 -16.71 4.03
C GLY A 102 -9.12 -17.83 3.08
N LEU A 103 -8.29 -18.87 2.91
CA LEU A 103 -8.61 -20.03 2.09
C LEU A 103 -9.65 -20.93 2.77
N GLU A 104 -9.55 -21.07 4.11
CA GLU A 104 -10.55 -21.79 4.92
C GLU A 104 -11.92 -21.10 4.86
N ILE A 105 -11.96 -19.75 4.94
CA ILE A 105 -13.21 -18.98 4.79
C ILE A 105 -13.81 -19.16 3.40
N LYS A 106 -12.98 -19.27 2.34
CA LYS A 106 -13.44 -19.58 0.98
C LYS A 106 -13.97 -21.01 0.84
N GLY A 107 -13.83 -21.86 1.85
CA GLY A 107 -14.26 -23.26 1.83
C GLY A 107 -13.44 -24.13 0.89
N MET A 108 -12.15 -23.80 0.69
CA MET A 108 -11.26 -24.63 -0.13
C MET A 108 -10.96 -25.96 0.55
N ASP A 109 -10.67 -26.97 -0.28
CA ASP A 109 -10.25 -28.29 0.19
C ASP A 109 -8.93 -28.21 0.99
N GLN A 110 -8.82 -29.01 2.07
CA GLN A 110 -7.68 -29.00 2.98
C GLN A 110 -6.35 -29.36 2.30
N ALA A 111 -6.37 -30.27 1.31
CA ALA A 111 -5.18 -30.62 0.56
C ALA A 111 -4.71 -29.44 -0.32
N ALA A 112 -5.65 -28.72 -0.96
CA ALA A 112 -5.35 -27.53 -1.74
C ALA A 112 -4.84 -26.36 -0.87
N ILE A 113 -5.41 -26.19 0.33
CA ILE A 113 -4.93 -25.21 1.32
C ILE A 113 -3.49 -25.56 1.73
N GLY A 114 -3.23 -26.82 2.08
CA GLY A 114 -1.88 -27.29 2.46
C GLY A 114 -0.84 -27.00 1.37
N ALA A 115 -1.13 -27.36 0.13
CA ALA A 115 -0.25 -27.13 -1.02
C ALA A 115 0.03 -25.63 -1.23
N LYS A 116 -0.99 -24.77 -1.13
CA LYS A 116 -0.84 -23.31 -1.28
C LYS A 116 -0.04 -22.69 -0.14
N VAL A 117 -0.24 -23.16 1.08
CA VAL A 117 0.55 -22.73 2.26
C VAL A 117 2.02 -23.14 2.09
N ASP A 118 2.29 -24.37 1.64
CA ASP A 118 3.65 -24.85 1.40
C ASP A 118 4.37 -24.01 0.35
N GLU A 119 3.70 -23.72 -0.78
CA GLU A 119 4.19 -22.83 -1.83
C GLU A 119 4.61 -21.46 -1.28
N LEU A 120 3.73 -20.82 -0.51
CA LEU A 120 3.95 -19.46 0.03
C LEU A 120 5.02 -19.44 1.13
N LEU A 121 5.07 -20.47 1.97
CA LEU A 121 6.13 -20.62 2.98
C LEU A 121 7.50 -20.72 2.33
N ALA A 122 7.62 -21.53 1.26
CA ALA A 122 8.86 -21.67 0.50
C ALA A 122 9.22 -20.36 -0.22
N MET A 123 8.26 -19.73 -0.92
CA MET A 123 8.45 -18.49 -1.67
C MET A 123 9.00 -17.35 -0.79
N LEU A 124 8.52 -17.27 0.47
CA LEU A 124 8.84 -16.18 1.40
C LEU A 124 9.85 -16.59 2.50
N SER A 125 10.53 -17.76 2.33
CA SER A 125 11.54 -18.28 3.27
C SER A 125 11.02 -18.38 4.71
N LEU A 126 9.79 -18.88 4.88
CA LEU A 126 9.11 -19.04 6.16
C LEU A 126 8.91 -20.52 6.57
N SER A 127 9.41 -21.49 5.80
CA SER A 127 9.17 -22.94 6.02
C SER A 127 9.52 -23.39 7.43
N ASP A 128 10.67 -22.97 7.96
CA ASP A 128 11.16 -23.33 9.30
C ASP A 128 10.34 -22.68 10.44
N PHE A 129 9.49 -21.71 10.08
CA PHE A 129 8.69 -20.95 11.03
C PHE A 129 7.19 -21.28 10.96
N ARG A 130 6.81 -22.30 10.18
CA ARG A 130 5.42 -22.74 9.93
C ARG A 130 4.56 -22.76 11.20
N HIS A 131 5.05 -23.39 12.26
CA HIS A 131 4.31 -23.60 13.51
C HIS A 131 4.59 -22.52 14.59
N ARG A 132 5.35 -21.46 14.26
CA ARG A 132 5.60 -20.35 15.16
C ARG A 132 4.42 -19.40 15.22
N PHE A 133 4.29 -18.70 16.35
CA PHE A 133 3.30 -17.64 16.52
C PHE A 133 3.89 -16.27 16.18
N PRO A 134 3.07 -15.25 15.84
CA PRO A 134 3.55 -13.90 15.50
C PRO A 134 4.50 -13.27 16.53
N LYS A 135 4.30 -13.56 17.83
CA LYS A 135 5.16 -13.07 18.91
C LYS A 135 6.62 -13.58 18.83
N ASP A 136 6.82 -14.74 18.20
CA ASP A 136 8.12 -15.42 18.09
C ASP A 136 8.88 -15.01 16.81
N LEU A 137 8.32 -14.08 16.02
CA LEU A 137 8.84 -13.65 14.73
C LEU A 137 9.49 -12.27 14.81
N SER A 138 10.53 -12.03 14.01
CA SER A 138 11.04 -10.68 13.75
C SER A 138 10.03 -9.81 12.99
N GLY A 139 10.22 -8.49 12.96
CA GLY A 139 9.38 -7.57 12.19
C GLY A 139 9.29 -7.94 10.71
N GLY A 140 10.43 -8.23 10.10
CA GLY A 140 10.49 -8.67 8.69
C GLY A 140 9.76 -9.99 8.43
N MET A 141 9.84 -10.94 9.34
CA MET A 141 9.11 -12.21 9.24
C MET A 141 7.59 -11.99 9.37
N ARG A 142 7.16 -11.15 10.32
CA ARG A 142 5.73 -10.78 10.44
C ARG A 142 5.21 -10.14 9.16
N GLN A 143 6.02 -9.27 8.53
CA GLN A 143 5.68 -8.66 7.26
C GLN A 143 5.52 -9.68 6.13
N ARG A 144 6.43 -10.65 6.03
CA ARG A 144 6.32 -11.75 5.05
C ARG A 144 5.04 -12.57 5.26
N VAL A 145 4.68 -12.86 6.50
CA VAL A 145 3.42 -13.57 6.80
C VAL A 145 2.20 -12.73 6.38
N ALA A 146 2.20 -11.42 6.60
CA ALA A 146 1.14 -10.54 6.16
C ALA A 146 1.01 -10.50 4.62
N ILE A 147 2.13 -10.47 3.91
CA ILE A 147 2.17 -10.56 2.44
C ILE A 147 1.67 -11.94 1.98
N ALA A 148 2.15 -13.04 2.59
CA ALA A 148 1.72 -14.39 2.27
C ALA A 148 0.21 -14.56 2.39
N ARG A 149 -0.40 -13.99 3.44
CA ARG A 149 -1.85 -14.03 3.67
C ARG A 149 -2.65 -13.39 2.55
N VAL A 150 -2.16 -12.28 1.99
CA VAL A 150 -2.79 -11.62 0.84
C VAL A 150 -2.57 -12.42 -0.44
N LEU A 151 -1.36 -12.94 -0.66
CA LEU A 151 -1.03 -13.77 -1.82
C LEU A 151 -1.82 -15.09 -1.84
N ALA A 152 -2.12 -15.65 -0.66
CA ALA A 152 -2.92 -16.88 -0.54
C ALA A 152 -4.30 -16.73 -1.19
N LEU A 153 -4.95 -15.58 -1.06
CA LEU A 153 -6.25 -15.29 -1.66
C LEU A 153 -6.23 -15.10 -3.17
N ASP A 154 -5.04 -15.03 -3.76
CA ASP A 154 -4.81 -14.71 -5.17
C ASP A 154 -5.45 -13.40 -5.63
N SER A 155 -5.56 -12.44 -4.72
CA SER A 155 -6.12 -11.11 -5.01
C SER A 155 -5.36 -10.46 -6.16
N PRO A 156 -6.03 -10.01 -7.24
CA PRO A 156 -5.38 -9.33 -8.35
C PRO A 156 -4.86 -7.93 -7.99
N ILE A 157 -5.43 -7.31 -6.97
CA ILE A 157 -5.06 -6.00 -6.45
C ILE A 157 -4.48 -6.18 -5.03
N MET A 158 -3.30 -5.62 -4.80
CA MET A 158 -2.64 -5.60 -3.50
C MET A 158 -2.49 -4.15 -3.03
N LEU A 159 -3.06 -3.85 -1.90
CA LEU A 159 -3.02 -2.54 -1.24
C LEU A 159 -2.07 -2.63 -0.05
N MET A 160 -1.10 -1.71 0.07
CA MET A 160 -0.06 -1.77 1.09
C MET A 160 0.08 -0.41 1.77
N ASP A 161 -0.21 -0.36 3.08
CA ASP A 161 -0.13 0.87 3.86
C ASP A 161 1.15 0.91 4.69
N GLU A 162 2.15 1.67 4.25
CA GLU A 162 3.48 1.83 4.88
C GLU A 162 4.10 0.50 5.38
N PRO A 163 4.13 -0.57 4.55
CA PRO A 163 4.41 -1.92 5.04
C PRO A 163 5.83 -2.11 5.58
N PHE A 164 6.75 -1.22 5.26
CA PHE A 164 8.16 -1.34 5.65
C PHE A 164 8.60 -0.27 6.66
N GLY A 165 7.67 0.58 7.12
CA GLY A 165 7.98 1.72 7.99
C GLY A 165 8.69 1.36 9.30
N ALA A 166 8.32 0.24 9.93
CA ALA A 166 8.85 -0.21 11.21
C ALA A 166 10.13 -1.09 11.12
N LEU A 167 10.70 -1.27 9.91
CA LEU A 167 11.83 -2.17 9.68
C LEU A 167 13.16 -1.41 9.62
N ASP A 168 14.24 -2.07 10.07
CA ASP A 168 15.59 -1.59 9.85
C ASP A 168 15.95 -1.54 8.35
N ALA A 169 16.99 -0.78 8.01
CA ALA A 169 17.33 -0.49 6.62
C ALA A 169 17.68 -1.74 5.78
N LEU A 170 18.40 -2.71 6.37
CA LEU A 170 18.80 -3.92 5.64
C LEU A 170 17.61 -4.86 5.41
N THR A 171 16.82 -5.10 6.45
CA THR A 171 15.58 -5.91 6.36
C THR A 171 14.60 -5.30 5.37
N ARG A 172 14.44 -3.97 5.41
CA ARG A 172 13.59 -3.21 4.47
C ARG A 172 14.04 -3.43 3.03
N ARG A 173 15.33 -3.29 2.74
CA ARG A 173 15.87 -3.48 1.40
C ARG A 173 15.61 -4.89 0.87
N ASN A 174 15.89 -5.90 1.67
CA ASN A 174 15.66 -7.29 1.30
C ASN A 174 14.19 -7.57 0.98
N LEU A 175 13.25 -6.99 1.76
CA LEU A 175 11.81 -7.15 1.50
C LEU A 175 11.32 -6.36 0.28
N GLN A 176 11.93 -5.23 -0.03
CA GLN A 176 11.65 -4.49 -1.27
C GLN A 176 12.06 -5.31 -2.49
N ASP A 177 13.25 -5.92 -2.48
CA ASP A 177 13.73 -6.77 -3.57
C ASP A 177 12.85 -8.01 -3.73
N GLU A 178 12.44 -8.62 -2.62
CA GLU A 178 11.50 -9.75 -2.61
C GLU A 178 10.13 -9.37 -3.16
N LEU A 179 9.59 -8.21 -2.76
CA LEU A 179 8.31 -7.69 -3.28
C LEU A 179 8.38 -7.43 -4.78
N LEU A 180 9.49 -6.86 -5.29
CA LEU A 180 9.69 -6.64 -6.72
C LEU A 180 9.74 -7.96 -7.50
N ARG A 181 10.39 -9.00 -6.95
CA ARG A 181 10.44 -10.34 -7.55
C ARG A 181 9.02 -10.94 -7.64
N ILE A 182 8.27 -10.91 -6.54
CA ILE A 182 6.88 -11.39 -6.48
C ILE A 182 6.00 -10.62 -7.48
N TRP A 183 6.12 -9.30 -7.51
CA TRP A 183 5.36 -8.47 -8.45
C TRP A 183 5.69 -8.79 -9.92
N ALA A 184 6.97 -8.97 -10.25
CA ALA A 184 7.42 -9.31 -11.61
C ALA A 184 6.89 -10.67 -12.07
N GLU A 185 6.80 -11.64 -11.15
CA GLU A 185 6.32 -13.01 -11.41
C GLU A 185 4.78 -13.04 -11.52
N LEU A 186 4.07 -12.46 -10.56
CA LEU A 186 2.62 -12.59 -10.42
C LEU A 186 1.81 -11.50 -11.14
N LYS A 187 2.46 -10.43 -11.63
CA LYS A 187 1.84 -9.31 -12.35
C LYS A 187 0.64 -8.69 -11.63
N LYS A 188 0.66 -8.67 -10.30
CA LYS A 188 -0.38 -8.03 -9.48
C LYS A 188 -0.38 -6.51 -9.67
N THR A 189 -1.55 -5.88 -9.58
CA THR A 189 -1.63 -4.42 -9.44
C THR A 189 -1.35 -4.06 -7.99
N ILE A 190 -0.37 -3.20 -7.75
CA ILE A 190 0.01 -2.79 -6.39
C ILE A 190 -0.23 -1.30 -6.21
N ILE A 191 -0.93 -0.93 -5.14
CA ILE A 191 -0.99 0.44 -4.63
C ILE A 191 -0.25 0.45 -3.29
N PHE A 192 0.82 1.20 -3.24
CA PHE A 192 1.77 1.23 -2.14
C PHE A 192 1.81 2.64 -1.52
N VAL A 193 1.48 2.76 -0.26
CA VAL A 193 1.58 4.01 0.49
C VAL A 193 2.93 4.08 1.18
N THR A 194 3.62 5.19 1.02
CA THR A 194 4.87 5.48 1.72
C THR A 194 5.08 6.98 1.90
N HIS A 195 5.88 7.36 2.88
CA HIS A 195 6.44 8.70 3.03
C HIS A 195 7.91 8.77 2.59
N SER A 196 8.52 7.63 2.23
CA SER A 196 9.90 7.54 1.78
C SER A 196 10.02 7.74 0.27
N ILE A 197 10.69 8.81 -0.15
CA ILE A 197 10.95 9.12 -1.55
C ILE A 197 11.80 8.03 -2.21
N GLU A 198 12.82 7.53 -1.51
CA GLU A 198 13.70 6.47 -2.02
C GLU A 198 12.93 5.19 -2.29
N GLU A 199 12.02 4.82 -1.38
CA GLU A 199 11.18 3.65 -1.49
C GLU A 199 10.22 3.77 -2.70
N ALA A 200 9.58 4.94 -2.86
CA ALA A 200 8.71 5.21 -4.00
C ALA A 200 9.47 5.11 -5.32
N ILE A 201 10.65 5.73 -5.43
CA ILE A 201 11.47 5.64 -6.64
C ILE A 201 11.93 4.20 -6.87
N TYR A 202 12.32 3.48 -5.83
CA TYR A 202 12.85 2.12 -5.96
C TYR A 202 11.81 1.13 -6.47
N LEU A 203 10.58 1.23 -5.99
CA LEU A 203 9.53 0.24 -6.21
C LEU A 203 8.60 0.56 -7.39
N ALA A 204 8.21 1.81 -7.56
CA ALA A 204 7.05 2.15 -8.39
C ALA A 204 7.33 2.26 -9.89
N ASP A 205 6.35 1.90 -10.72
CA ASP A 205 6.28 2.34 -12.14
C ASP A 205 5.76 3.78 -12.23
N ARG A 206 4.93 4.18 -11.25
CA ARG A 206 4.25 5.46 -11.22
C ARG A 206 4.17 5.98 -9.79
N ILE A 207 4.47 7.25 -9.60
CA ILE A 207 4.41 7.94 -8.31
C ILE A 207 3.35 9.02 -8.38
N VAL A 208 2.41 8.97 -7.44
CA VAL A 208 1.38 9.99 -7.23
C VAL A 208 1.72 10.74 -5.96
N VAL A 209 2.14 11.99 -6.08
CA VAL A 209 2.43 12.87 -4.94
C VAL A 209 1.14 13.57 -4.51
N MET A 210 0.81 13.46 -3.23
CA MET A 210 -0.40 14.06 -2.65
C MET A 210 -0.10 15.34 -1.90
N THR A 211 -1.02 16.33 -2.00
CA THR A 211 -0.98 17.56 -1.22
C THR A 211 -1.33 17.31 0.24
N TYR A 212 -0.81 18.17 1.13
CA TYR A 212 -1.32 18.25 2.49
C TYR A 212 -2.74 18.86 2.49
N ARG A 213 -3.54 18.50 3.46
CA ARG A 213 -4.99 18.77 3.64
C ARG A 213 -5.56 19.99 2.92
N PRO A 214 -6.60 19.79 2.12
CA PRO A 214 -7.15 18.50 1.71
C PRO A 214 -6.20 17.77 0.78
N GLY A 215 -6.16 16.42 0.91
CA GLY A 215 -5.40 15.57 0.00
C GLY A 215 -5.95 15.67 -1.42
N THR A 216 -5.14 16.16 -2.35
CA THR A 216 -5.38 16.17 -3.79
C THR A 216 -4.17 15.57 -4.51
N VAL A 217 -4.28 15.28 -5.79
CA VAL A 217 -3.13 14.88 -6.60
C VAL A 217 -2.31 16.13 -6.97
N LYS A 218 -1.10 16.26 -6.40
CA LYS A 218 -0.18 17.36 -6.72
C LYS A 218 0.60 17.08 -8.01
N ARG A 219 1.11 15.86 -8.12
CA ARG A 219 1.90 15.41 -9.26
C ARG A 219 1.65 13.93 -9.49
N ASP A 220 1.50 13.55 -10.72
CA ASP A 220 1.36 12.19 -11.18
C ASP A 220 2.41 11.95 -12.26
N MET A 221 3.31 10.98 -12.06
CA MET A 221 4.46 10.80 -12.92
C MET A 221 4.90 9.34 -13.07
N MET A 222 5.31 8.96 -14.25
CA MET A 222 5.97 7.67 -14.52
C MET A 222 7.42 7.71 -14.06
N VAL A 223 7.93 6.58 -13.64
CA VAL A 223 9.35 6.40 -13.26
C VAL A 223 10.05 5.64 -14.38
N ASP A 224 10.65 6.39 -15.31
CA ASP A 224 11.31 5.85 -16.50
C ASP A 224 12.75 5.36 -16.21
N LEU A 225 12.96 4.74 -15.06
CA LEU A 225 14.23 4.13 -14.66
C LEU A 225 14.13 2.60 -14.74
N PRO A 226 15.07 1.91 -15.37
CA PRO A 226 15.07 0.46 -15.44
C PRO A 226 15.22 -0.16 -14.03
N ARG A 227 14.56 -1.31 -13.81
CA ARG A 227 14.77 -2.12 -12.59
C ARG A 227 15.96 -3.08 -12.82
N LEU A 228 16.80 -3.46 -11.84
CA LEU A 228 16.76 -2.96 -10.46
C LEU A 228 17.43 -1.58 -10.40
N ARG A 229 16.81 -0.64 -9.69
CA ARG A 229 17.28 0.75 -9.63
C ARG A 229 18.41 0.89 -8.60
N ASP A 230 19.49 1.56 -8.99
CA ASP A 230 20.60 1.86 -8.10
C ASP A 230 20.39 3.21 -7.41
N PRO A 231 20.23 3.26 -6.07
CA PRO A 231 20.10 4.53 -5.35
C PRO A 231 21.32 5.45 -5.46
N ALA A 232 22.48 4.93 -5.86
CA ALA A 232 23.68 5.74 -6.09
C ALA A 232 23.72 6.39 -7.48
N ALA A 233 22.87 5.92 -8.42
CA ALA A 233 22.84 6.44 -9.79
C ALA A 233 22.42 7.92 -9.86
N ALA A 234 22.97 8.65 -10.82
CA ALA A 234 22.71 10.08 -11.00
C ALA A 234 21.24 10.37 -11.29
N GLU A 235 20.61 9.55 -12.13
CA GLU A 235 19.20 9.65 -12.53
C GLU A 235 18.26 9.41 -11.34
N PHE A 236 18.58 8.42 -10.48
CA PHE A 236 17.85 8.17 -9.24
C PHE A 236 17.92 9.39 -8.31
N ASN A 237 19.11 9.96 -8.15
CA ASN A 237 19.31 11.13 -7.30
C ASN A 237 18.71 12.41 -7.88
N ALA A 238 18.61 12.54 -9.22
CA ALA A 238 17.88 13.64 -9.86
C ALA A 238 16.39 13.58 -9.55
N LEU A 239 15.76 12.41 -9.71
CA LEU A 239 14.35 12.18 -9.37
C LEU A 239 14.07 12.35 -7.89
N LYS A 240 15.00 11.89 -7.03
CA LYS A 240 14.91 12.09 -5.57
C LYS A 240 14.89 13.57 -5.19
N ARG A 241 15.69 14.42 -5.86
CA ARG A 241 15.67 15.88 -5.63
C ARG A 241 14.35 16.50 -6.08
N GLU A 242 13.84 16.13 -7.26
CA GLU A 242 12.56 16.62 -7.78
C GLU A 242 11.40 16.29 -6.80
N LEU A 243 11.27 15.02 -6.45
CA LEU A 243 10.24 14.59 -5.49
C LEU A 243 10.44 15.21 -4.11
N GLY A 244 11.70 15.39 -3.69
CA GLY A 244 12.06 16.04 -2.42
C GLY A 244 11.52 17.46 -2.34
N GLN A 245 11.64 18.23 -3.41
CA GLN A 245 11.08 19.59 -3.48
C GLN A 245 9.56 19.58 -3.35
N LEU A 246 8.87 18.69 -4.12
CA LEU A 246 7.41 18.58 -4.07
C LEU A 246 6.88 18.21 -2.67
N VAL A 247 7.55 17.27 -1.99
CA VAL A 247 7.16 16.83 -0.64
C VAL A 247 7.47 17.90 0.40
N MET A 248 8.63 18.58 0.29
CA MET A 248 9.04 19.65 1.21
C MET A 248 8.06 20.82 1.18
N GLU A 249 7.58 21.23 0.01
CA GLU A 249 6.54 22.27 -0.11
C GLU A 249 5.28 21.90 0.66
N GLU A 250 4.86 20.65 0.64
CA GLU A 250 3.68 20.18 1.36
C GLU A 250 3.92 20.06 2.88
N GLN A 251 5.14 19.69 3.29
CA GLN A 251 5.54 19.72 4.71
C GLN A 251 5.55 21.14 5.27
N GLN A 252 6.02 22.12 4.47
CA GLN A 252 6.01 23.51 4.87
C GLN A 252 4.58 24.05 5.04
N ARG A 253 3.66 23.68 4.14
CA ARG A 253 2.23 24.01 4.30
C ARG A 253 1.65 23.44 5.58
N HIS A 254 1.94 22.15 5.86
CA HIS A 254 1.53 21.52 7.11
C HIS A 254 1.99 22.29 8.33
N HIS A 255 3.29 22.59 8.41
CA HIS A 255 3.87 23.34 9.53
C HIS A 255 3.24 24.74 9.71
N ASN A 256 3.04 25.45 8.60
CA ASN A 256 2.41 26.77 8.64
C ASN A 256 0.96 26.73 9.13
N ASP A 257 0.19 25.69 8.76
CA ASP A 257 -1.19 25.53 9.21
C ASP A 257 -1.26 25.15 10.70
N GLU A 258 -0.35 24.29 11.19
CA GLU A 258 -0.23 23.98 12.63
C GLU A 258 0.09 25.24 13.46
N MET A 259 1.04 26.06 13.01
CA MET A 259 1.41 27.30 13.67
C MET A 259 0.25 28.31 13.71
N ARG A 260 -0.56 28.37 12.64
CA ARG A 260 -1.76 29.24 12.61
C ARG A 260 -2.83 28.74 13.58
N MET A 261 -3.07 27.44 13.66
CA MET A 261 -4.04 26.86 14.61
C MET A 261 -3.61 27.10 16.06
N ALA A 262 -2.32 26.89 16.37
CA ALA A 262 -1.79 27.12 17.72
C ALA A 262 -1.76 28.61 18.15
N ALA A 263 -1.87 29.55 17.20
CA ALA A 263 -1.93 30.99 17.49
C ALA A 263 -3.37 31.52 17.73
N VAL A 264 -4.39 30.67 17.53
CA VAL A 264 -5.82 31.03 17.67
C VAL A 264 -6.42 30.47 18.98
N ASP A 265 -5.74 29.50 19.61
CA ASP A 265 -6.07 28.97 20.94
C ASP A 265 -5.29 29.77 22.02
#